data_8cdb6c9463d04cf5e70b68744037058e
#
_entry.id   8cdb6c9463d04cf5e70b68744037058e
#
_cell.length_a   1.000
_cell.length_b   1.000
_cell.length_c   1.000
_cell.angle_alpha   90.00
_cell.angle_beta   90.00
_cell.angle_gamma   90.00
#
_symmetry.space_group_name_H-M   'P 1'
#
loop_
_entity.id
_entity.type
_entity.pdbx_description
1 polymer ?
#
loop_
_entity_poly.entity_id
_entity_poly.type
_entity_poly.pdbx_seq_one_letter_code
_entity_poly.pdbx_strand_id
1 'polypeptide(L)'
;SKWSKPFSRRMGYIFSFTGLVDLIAILPSILSIFMGSVDLRWLRVLRMVRLLKISHYSSALEDLISAIRHERGSFTAAIYLLVLALFFSSSAMYIAESDVQPEMFSSIPETMWWSIITLTTVGYGDASPVTALGKIIAAITALMGVMTVALLTGIVANAFANQVQRRNSIFEAEVVHALADGEISGEEAEKIEALRKRYDLSDEHAE
;
A
#
# COMPACT_ATOMS: atom_id res chain seq x y z
N SER A 1 39.31 1.97 16.57
CA SER A 1 38.11 2.81 16.31
C SER A 1 36.82 2.07 16.66
N LYS A 2 36.52 1.94 17.98
CA LYS A 2 35.31 1.26 18.52
C LYS A 2 34.08 2.17 18.64
N TRP A 3 34.18 3.44 18.25
CA TRP A 3 33.13 4.45 18.49
C TRP A 3 32.23 4.77 17.30
N SER A 4 32.51 4.26 16.11
CA SER A 4 31.72 4.56 14.89
C SER A 4 30.47 3.68 14.68
N LYS A 5 30.37 2.52 15.35
CA LYS A 5 29.27 1.56 15.15
C LYS A 5 27.91 1.98 15.77
N PRO A 6 27.83 2.69 16.93
CA PRO A 6 26.51 3.05 17.47
C PRO A 6 25.83 4.21 16.72
N PHE A 7 26.59 5.12 16.09
CA PHE A 7 26.03 6.25 15.37
C PHE A 7 25.39 5.84 14.04
N SER A 8 26.04 4.97 13.27
CA SER A 8 25.49 4.46 12.00
C SER A 8 24.22 3.60 12.21
N ARG A 9 24.15 2.84 13.31
CA ARG A 9 22.93 2.09 13.68
C ARG A 9 21.78 3.01 14.09
N ARG A 10 22.07 4.12 14.78
CA ARG A 10 21.06 5.12 15.17
C ARG A 10 20.54 5.89 13.97
N MET A 11 21.39 6.25 13.03
CA MET A 11 20.98 6.87 11.77
C MET A 11 20.14 5.90 10.91
N GLY A 12 20.54 4.64 10.82
CA GLY A 12 19.74 3.61 10.13
C GLY A 12 18.36 3.39 10.75
N TYR A 13 18.24 3.50 12.07
CA TYR A 13 16.94 3.42 12.75
C TYR A 13 16.07 4.66 12.48
N ILE A 14 16.62 5.88 12.51
CA ILE A 14 15.88 7.11 12.24
C ILE A 14 15.29 7.13 10.82
N PHE A 15 16.03 6.58 9.84
CA PHE A 15 15.57 6.45 8.44
C PHE A 15 14.82 5.14 8.17
N SER A 16 14.64 4.27 9.15
CA SER A 16 13.75 3.12 9.03
C SER A 16 12.29 3.58 9.07
N PHE A 17 11.40 2.78 8.48
CA PHE A 17 9.95 3.06 8.54
C PHE A 17 9.46 3.29 9.97
N THR A 18 9.96 2.50 10.93
CA THR A 18 9.67 2.62 12.37
C THR A 18 10.17 3.94 12.96
N GLY A 19 11.42 4.30 12.66
CA GLY A 19 11.99 5.55 13.13
C GLY A 19 11.27 6.77 12.57
N LEU A 20 10.81 6.69 11.31
CA LEU A 20 10.02 7.73 10.67
C LEU A 20 8.63 7.88 11.32
N VAL A 21 7.96 6.77 11.62
CA VAL A 21 6.67 6.76 12.35
C VAL A 21 6.83 7.32 13.75
N ASP A 22 7.91 6.95 14.46
CA ASP A 22 8.24 7.50 15.78
C ASP A 22 8.53 9.00 15.73
N LEU A 23 9.28 9.45 14.75
CA LEU A 23 9.59 10.86 14.53
C LEU A 23 8.31 11.67 14.27
N ILE A 24 7.45 11.21 13.37
CA ILE A 24 6.16 11.86 13.05
C ILE A 24 5.24 11.87 14.28
N ALA A 25 5.24 10.81 15.10
CA ALA A 25 4.42 10.74 16.31
C ALA A 25 4.88 11.71 17.42
N ILE A 26 6.17 12.02 17.48
CA ILE A 26 6.77 12.94 18.47
C ILE A 26 6.77 14.38 17.95
N LEU A 27 6.82 14.58 16.64
CA LEU A 27 6.88 15.90 15.99
C LEU A 27 5.83 16.90 16.50
N PRO A 28 4.53 16.53 16.68
CA PRO A 28 3.51 17.43 17.22
C PRO A 28 3.83 17.95 18.62
N SER A 29 4.43 17.11 19.45
CA SER A 29 4.79 17.49 20.83
C SER A 29 5.98 18.47 20.85
N ILE A 30 6.93 18.30 19.94
CA ILE A 30 8.09 19.19 19.80
C ILE A 30 7.65 20.52 19.19
N LEU A 31 6.84 20.52 18.12
CA LEU A 31 6.35 21.74 17.49
C LEU A 31 5.49 22.57 18.44
N SER A 32 4.71 21.96 19.32
CA SER A 32 3.89 22.69 20.29
C SER A 32 4.71 23.50 21.29
N ILE A 33 5.96 23.13 21.53
CA ILE A 33 6.89 23.85 22.40
C ILE A 33 7.46 25.09 21.70
N PHE A 34 7.70 25.01 20.39
CA PHE A 34 8.36 26.06 19.62
C PHE A 34 7.41 27.05 18.94
N MET A 35 6.15 26.65 18.67
CA MET A 35 5.19 27.44 17.90
C MET A 35 3.94 27.75 18.73
N GLY A 36 4.09 28.56 19.76
CA GLY A 36 3.07 28.88 20.77
C GLY A 36 1.77 29.54 20.28
N SER A 37 1.56 29.81 18.98
CA SER A 37 0.39 30.51 18.45
C SER A 37 -0.20 29.91 17.14
N VAL A 38 0.31 28.78 16.67
CA VAL A 38 -0.23 28.12 15.47
C VAL A 38 -1.40 27.21 15.85
N ASP A 39 -2.45 27.21 15.02
CA ASP A 39 -3.65 26.39 15.24
C ASP A 39 -3.28 24.89 15.30
N LEU A 40 -3.14 24.39 16.53
CA LEU A 40 -2.65 23.06 16.85
C LEU A 40 -3.65 21.93 16.55
N ARG A 41 -4.79 22.24 15.87
CA ARG A 41 -5.81 21.25 15.53
C ARG A 41 -5.22 20.14 14.64
N TRP A 42 -4.39 20.49 13.68
CA TRP A 42 -3.71 19.53 12.79
C TRP A 42 -2.75 18.60 13.53
N LEU A 43 -2.11 19.11 14.61
CA LEU A 43 -1.22 18.29 15.42
C LEU A 43 -1.96 17.20 16.21
N ARG A 44 -3.28 17.36 16.45
CA ARG A 44 -4.10 16.30 17.06
C ARG A 44 -4.27 15.14 16.12
N VAL A 45 -4.45 15.41 14.81
CA VAL A 45 -4.57 14.37 13.77
C VAL A 45 -3.25 13.60 13.64
N LEU A 46 -2.11 14.29 13.68
CA LEU A 46 -0.80 13.64 13.65
C LEU A 46 -0.54 12.70 14.84
N ARG A 47 -1.22 12.91 15.99
CA ARG A 47 -1.16 11.93 17.09
C ARG A 47 -1.74 10.56 16.73
N MET A 48 -2.65 10.51 15.75
CA MET A 48 -3.21 9.24 15.26
C MET A 48 -2.19 8.40 14.49
N VAL A 49 -1.12 9.02 13.96
CA VAL A 49 -0.02 8.30 13.29
C VAL A 49 0.66 7.30 14.23
N ARG A 50 0.61 7.53 15.56
CA ARG A 50 1.09 6.54 16.54
C ARG A 50 0.36 5.19 16.47
N LEU A 51 -0.87 5.14 15.93
CA LEU A 51 -1.60 3.89 15.72
C LEU A 51 -0.92 3.01 14.67
N LEU A 52 -0.13 3.58 13.75
CA LEU A 52 0.68 2.82 12.81
C LEU A 52 1.79 2.00 13.49
N LYS A 53 2.12 2.31 14.77
CA LYS A 53 3.01 1.46 15.57
C LYS A 53 2.47 0.04 15.80
N ILE A 54 1.14 -0.12 15.79
CA ILE A 54 0.50 -1.44 15.94
C ILE A 54 0.88 -2.36 14.78
N SER A 55 1.22 -1.79 13.62
CA SER A 55 1.65 -2.54 12.43
C SER A 55 2.92 -3.39 12.66
N HIS A 56 3.72 -3.05 13.67
CA HIS A 56 4.95 -3.79 14.02
C HIS A 56 4.70 -5.14 14.70
N TYR A 57 3.46 -5.37 15.17
CA TYR A 57 3.09 -6.60 15.86
C TYR A 57 2.33 -7.58 14.97
N SER A 58 2.07 -7.24 13.71
CA SER A 58 1.32 -8.10 12.78
C SER A 58 2.23 -8.63 11.68
N SER A 59 2.56 -9.93 11.74
CA SER A 59 3.24 -10.67 10.68
C SER A 59 2.50 -10.52 9.34
N ALA A 60 1.17 -10.48 9.36
CA ALA A 60 0.33 -10.32 8.19
C ALA A 60 0.58 -9.00 7.45
N LEU A 61 0.84 -7.90 8.17
CA LEU A 61 1.15 -6.61 7.54
C LEU A 61 2.56 -6.59 6.93
N GLU A 62 3.54 -7.21 7.59
CA GLU A 62 4.89 -7.37 7.03
C GLU A 62 4.85 -8.19 5.75
N ASP A 63 4.03 -9.24 5.72
CA ASP A 63 3.83 -10.08 4.54
C ASP A 63 3.18 -9.32 3.40
N LEU A 64 2.16 -8.52 3.68
CA LEU A 64 1.52 -7.68 2.67
C LEU A 64 2.50 -6.67 2.08
N ILE A 65 3.28 -5.99 2.92
CA ILE A 65 4.30 -5.03 2.47
C ILE A 65 5.39 -5.75 1.65
N SER A 66 5.80 -6.93 2.07
CA SER A 66 6.78 -7.76 1.36
C SER A 66 6.25 -8.20 -0.01
N ALA A 67 4.99 -8.65 -0.07
CA ALA A 67 4.31 -9.02 -1.31
C ALA A 67 4.24 -7.86 -2.31
N ILE A 68 3.83 -6.67 -1.86
CA ILE A 68 3.79 -5.45 -2.69
C ILE A 68 5.20 -5.06 -3.18
N ARG A 69 6.22 -5.16 -2.31
CA ARG A 69 7.61 -4.88 -2.70
C ARG A 69 8.13 -5.84 -3.76
N HIS A 70 7.72 -7.10 -3.69
CA HIS A 70 8.14 -8.12 -4.67
C HIS A 70 7.53 -7.87 -6.04
N GLU A 71 6.25 -7.49 -6.08
CA GLU A 71 5.47 -7.18 -7.27
C GLU A 71 5.46 -5.68 -7.64
N ARG A 72 6.47 -4.94 -7.16
CA ARG A 72 6.55 -3.48 -7.37
C ARG A 72 6.39 -3.04 -8.83
N GLY A 73 6.88 -3.84 -9.77
CA GLY A 73 6.79 -3.54 -11.21
C GLY A 73 5.34 -3.53 -11.69
N SER A 74 4.60 -4.60 -11.41
CA SER A 74 3.19 -4.74 -11.77
C SER A 74 2.33 -3.67 -11.07
N PHE A 75 2.61 -3.42 -9.78
CA PHE A 75 1.91 -2.41 -9.00
C PHE A 75 2.15 -1.00 -9.55
N THR A 76 3.40 -0.65 -9.85
CA THR A 76 3.75 0.65 -10.44
C THR A 76 3.11 0.84 -11.81
N ALA A 77 3.07 -0.20 -12.65
CA ALA A 77 2.41 -0.14 -13.94
C ALA A 77 0.90 0.10 -13.80
N ALA A 78 0.23 -0.55 -12.85
CA ALA A 78 -1.20 -0.34 -12.60
C ALA A 78 -1.50 1.07 -12.09
N ILE A 79 -0.68 1.61 -11.17
CA ILE A 79 -0.80 3.00 -10.70
C ILE A 79 -0.55 3.99 -11.86
N TYR A 80 0.44 3.72 -12.71
CA TYR A 80 0.70 4.55 -13.88
C TYR A 80 -0.50 4.60 -14.84
N LEU A 81 -1.12 3.44 -15.10
CA LEU A 81 -2.34 3.35 -15.90
C LEU A 81 -3.51 4.13 -15.26
N LEU A 82 -3.67 4.06 -13.94
CA LEU A 82 -4.68 4.83 -13.21
C LEU A 82 -4.45 6.34 -13.37
N VAL A 83 -3.21 6.80 -13.23
CA VAL A 83 -2.85 8.21 -13.39
C VAL A 83 -3.09 8.67 -14.81
N LEU A 84 -2.72 7.88 -15.82
CA LEU A 84 -3.01 8.19 -17.23
C LEU A 84 -4.53 8.25 -17.48
N ALA A 85 -5.30 7.29 -16.97
CA ALA A 85 -6.74 7.29 -17.10
C ALA A 85 -7.37 8.53 -16.44
N LEU A 86 -6.86 8.94 -15.28
CA LEU A 86 -7.30 10.13 -14.58
C LEU A 86 -7.08 11.40 -15.41
N PHE A 87 -5.87 11.61 -15.94
CA PHE A 87 -5.56 12.78 -16.77
C PHE A 87 -6.33 12.77 -18.08
N PHE A 88 -6.44 11.64 -18.73
CA PHE A 88 -7.16 11.50 -19.98
C PHE A 88 -8.66 11.76 -19.81
N SER A 89 -9.30 11.13 -18.82
CA SER A 89 -10.73 11.30 -18.57
C SER A 89 -11.08 12.72 -18.12
N SER A 90 -10.23 13.34 -17.27
CA SER A 90 -10.46 14.71 -16.82
C SER A 90 -10.30 15.72 -17.97
N SER A 91 -9.31 15.54 -18.82
CA SER A 91 -9.11 16.41 -19.98
C SER A 91 -10.25 16.28 -20.99
N ALA A 92 -10.65 15.05 -21.29
CA ALA A 92 -11.76 14.79 -22.22
C ALA A 92 -13.10 15.32 -21.68
N MET A 93 -13.38 15.12 -20.39
CA MET A 93 -14.60 15.62 -19.75
C MET A 93 -14.60 17.13 -19.67
N TYR A 94 -13.48 17.77 -19.34
CA TYR A 94 -13.33 19.22 -19.37
C TYR A 94 -13.71 19.79 -20.73
N ILE A 95 -13.17 19.23 -21.81
CA ILE A 95 -13.48 19.69 -23.19
C ILE A 95 -14.97 19.50 -23.52
N ALA A 96 -15.61 18.44 -23.00
CA ALA A 96 -17.00 18.14 -23.33
C ALA A 96 -18.02 18.98 -22.54
N GLU A 97 -17.68 19.40 -21.31
CA GLU A 97 -18.64 19.97 -20.36
C GLU A 97 -18.34 21.41 -19.93
N SER A 98 -17.10 21.91 -20.08
CA SER A 98 -16.71 23.23 -19.56
C SER A 98 -17.54 24.41 -20.11
N ASP A 99 -18.00 24.34 -21.35
CA ASP A 99 -18.84 25.38 -21.95
C ASP A 99 -20.27 25.36 -21.45
N VAL A 100 -20.77 24.17 -21.05
CA VAL A 100 -22.16 23.95 -20.63
C VAL A 100 -22.29 24.00 -19.10
N GLN A 101 -21.26 23.54 -18.39
CA GLN A 101 -21.22 23.49 -16.92
C GLN A 101 -19.90 24.11 -16.39
N PRO A 102 -19.65 25.41 -16.62
CA PRO A 102 -18.39 26.06 -16.24
C PRO A 102 -18.15 26.08 -14.72
N GLU A 103 -19.19 25.97 -13.90
CA GLU A 103 -19.06 25.94 -12.43
C GLU A 103 -18.55 24.59 -11.92
N MET A 104 -18.90 23.49 -12.60
CA MET A 104 -18.53 22.13 -12.20
C MET A 104 -17.24 21.64 -12.88
N PHE A 105 -17.03 22.07 -14.12
CA PHE A 105 -15.89 21.67 -14.93
C PHE A 105 -15.07 22.90 -15.35
N SER A 106 -14.69 23.74 -14.35
CA SER A 106 -14.03 25.03 -14.56
C SER A 106 -12.61 24.94 -15.06
N SER A 107 -11.92 23.82 -14.76
CA SER A 107 -10.54 23.55 -15.11
C SER A 107 -10.26 22.04 -15.08
N ILE A 108 -9.15 21.63 -15.72
CA ILE A 108 -8.73 20.21 -15.68
C ILE A 108 -8.51 19.73 -14.24
N PRO A 109 -7.82 20.45 -13.32
CA PRO A 109 -7.70 20.03 -11.92
C PRO A 109 -9.04 19.88 -11.21
N GLU A 110 -10.02 20.75 -11.45
CA GLU A 110 -11.36 20.62 -10.88
C GLU A 110 -12.07 19.39 -11.42
N THR A 111 -11.96 19.14 -12.72
CA THR A 111 -12.53 17.97 -13.39
C THR A 111 -11.87 16.65 -12.93
N MET A 112 -10.61 16.70 -12.44
CA MET A 112 -9.95 15.53 -11.86
C MET A 112 -10.69 14.99 -10.64
N TRP A 113 -11.39 15.84 -9.88
CA TRP A 113 -12.23 15.38 -8.79
C TRP A 113 -13.33 14.43 -9.29
N TRP A 114 -14.08 14.85 -10.30
CA TRP A 114 -15.08 13.99 -10.94
C TRP A 114 -14.47 12.70 -11.49
N SER A 115 -13.33 12.80 -12.15
CA SER A 115 -12.67 11.65 -12.76
C SER A 115 -12.22 10.63 -11.72
N ILE A 116 -11.62 11.07 -10.60
CA ILE A 116 -11.14 10.14 -9.57
C ILE A 116 -12.31 9.42 -8.88
N ILE A 117 -13.39 10.13 -8.53
CA ILE A 117 -14.55 9.49 -7.90
C ILE A 117 -15.29 8.55 -8.84
N THR A 118 -15.22 8.78 -10.15
CA THR A 118 -15.79 7.90 -11.18
C THR A 118 -14.90 6.67 -11.39
N LEU A 119 -13.60 6.85 -11.59
CA LEU A 119 -12.62 5.77 -11.78
C LEU A 119 -12.57 4.83 -10.56
N THR A 120 -12.70 5.39 -9.35
CA THR A 120 -12.73 4.59 -8.11
C THR A 120 -14.11 4.04 -7.77
N THR A 121 -15.10 4.27 -8.61
CA THR A 121 -16.50 3.80 -8.43
C THR A 121 -17.22 4.38 -7.21
N VAL A 122 -16.73 5.48 -6.61
CA VAL A 122 -17.35 6.16 -5.48
C VAL A 122 -18.61 6.91 -5.92
N GLY A 123 -18.52 7.78 -6.94
CA GLY A 123 -19.62 8.44 -7.61
C GLY A 123 -20.54 9.22 -6.67
N TYR A 124 -20.04 10.26 -6.00
CA TYR A 124 -20.89 11.09 -5.11
C TYR A 124 -22.06 11.76 -5.82
N GLY A 125 -21.99 11.98 -7.13
CA GLY A 125 -23.06 12.60 -7.90
C GLY A 125 -23.15 14.12 -7.77
N ASP A 126 -22.16 14.75 -7.14
CA ASP A 126 -22.00 16.20 -7.00
C ASP A 126 -21.66 16.87 -8.34
N ALA A 127 -20.96 16.18 -9.23
CA ALA A 127 -20.71 16.55 -10.62
C ALA A 127 -21.05 15.40 -11.55
N SER A 128 -21.75 15.68 -12.66
CA SER A 128 -22.11 14.68 -13.64
C SER A 128 -22.27 15.32 -15.03
N PRO A 129 -21.90 14.64 -16.12
CA PRO A 129 -22.02 15.18 -17.47
C PRO A 129 -23.48 15.28 -17.92
N VAL A 130 -23.83 16.37 -18.57
CA VAL A 130 -25.16 16.59 -19.16
C VAL A 130 -25.16 16.45 -20.68
N THR A 131 -24.02 16.73 -21.35
CA THR A 131 -23.91 16.60 -22.80
C THR A 131 -23.91 15.13 -23.24
N ALA A 132 -24.31 14.85 -24.47
CA ALA A 132 -24.25 13.51 -25.05
C ALA A 132 -22.81 12.98 -25.12
N LEU A 133 -21.87 13.86 -25.50
CA LEU A 133 -20.45 13.51 -25.57
C LEU A 133 -19.88 13.24 -24.17
N GLY A 134 -20.19 14.08 -23.18
CA GLY A 134 -19.77 13.88 -21.79
C GLY A 134 -20.29 12.56 -21.21
N LYS A 135 -21.52 12.17 -21.50
CA LYS A 135 -22.09 10.87 -21.09
C LYS A 135 -21.36 9.67 -21.70
N ILE A 136 -20.93 9.77 -22.95
CA ILE A 136 -20.13 8.72 -23.61
C ILE A 136 -18.75 8.63 -22.93
N ILE A 137 -18.10 9.78 -22.69
CA ILE A 137 -16.81 9.84 -21.99
C ILE A 137 -16.96 9.25 -20.58
N ALA A 138 -18.04 9.56 -19.86
CA ALA A 138 -18.32 9.04 -18.54
C ALA A 138 -18.47 7.52 -18.54
N ALA A 139 -19.17 6.95 -19.51
CA ALA A 139 -19.33 5.50 -19.65
C ALA A 139 -17.98 4.80 -19.89
N ILE A 140 -17.13 5.37 -20.77
CA ILE A 140 -15.78 4.85 -21.03
C ILE A 140 -14.92 4.96 -19.77
N THR A 141 -14.96 6.11 -19.08
CA THR A 141 -14.22 6.34 -17.83
C THR A 141 -14.63 5.34 -16.75
N ALA A 142 -15.92 5.08 -16.59
CA ALA A 142 -16.42 4.11 -15.63
C ALA A 142 -15.91 2.69 -15.92
N LEU A 143 -15.92 2.26 -17.20
CA LEU A 143 -15.37 0.96 -17.60
C LEU A 143 -13.86 0.89 -17.34
N MET A 144 -13.11 1.94 -17.67
CA MET A 144 -11.66 2.01 -17.37
C MET A 144 -11.41 1.92 -15.86
N GLY A 145 -12.23 2.59 -15.05
CA GLY A 145 -12.15 2.54 -13.59
C GLY A 145 -12.32 1.12 -13.05
N VAL A 146 -13.39 0.43 -13.44
CA VAL A 146 -13.64 -0.96 -13.04
C VAL A 146 -12.48 -1.87 -13.42
N MET A 147 -11.96 -1.76 -14.65
CA MET A 147 -10.82 -2.56 -15.11
C MET A 147 -9.55 -2.27 -14.30
N THR A 148 -9.27 -1.00 -13.98
CA THR A 148 -8.08 -0.61 -13.23
C THR A 148 -8.14 -1.11 -11.78
N VAL A 149 -9.31 -0.98 -11.12
CA VAL A 149 -9.51 -1.49 -9.75
C VAL A 149 -9.39 -3.03 -9.73
N ALA A 150 -9.99 -3.72 -10.71
CA ALA A 150 -9.87 -5.17 -10.82
C ALA A 150 -8.40 -5.62 -11.02
N LEU A 151 -7.64 -4.90 -11.84
CA LEU A 151 -6.21 -5.17 -12.07
C LEU A 151 -5.41 -4.98 -10.77
N LEU A 152 -5.60 -3.87 -10.06
CA LEU A 152 -4.92 -3.61 -8.77
C LEU A 152 -5.24 -4.69 -7.73
N THR A 153 -6.51 -5.04 -7.59
CA THR A 153 -6.95 -6.09 -6.66
C THR A 153 -6.35 -7.44 -7.03
N GLY A 154 -6.32 -7.79 -8.33
CA GLY A 154 -5.70 -9.02 -8.82
C GLY A 154 -4.20 -9.08 -8.57
N ILE A 155 -3.46 -7.98 -8.75
CA ILE A 155 -2.03 -7.91 -8.46
C ILE A 155 -1.78 -8.13 -6.96
N VAL A 156 -2.54 -7.46 -6.08
CA VAL A 156 -2.38 -7.62 -4.62
C VAL A 156 -2.72 -9.05 -4.17
N ALA A 157 -3.83 -9.61 -4.67
CA ALA A 157 -4.23 -10.97 -4.35
C ALA A 157 -3.19 -12.00 -4.80
N ASN A 158 -2.68 -11.86 -6.03
CA ASN A 158 -1.65 -12.76 -6.56
C ASN A 158 -0.32 -12.62 -5.79
N ALA A 159 0.08 -11.39 -5.45
CA ALA A 159 1.29 -11.14 -4.67
C ALA A 159 1.23 -11.80 -3.29
N PHE A 160 0.06 -11.73 -2.63
CA PHE A 160 -0.16 -12.40 -1.35
C PHE A 160 -0.16 -13.92 -1.48
N ALA A 161 -0.85 -14.48 -2.48
CA ALA A 161 -0.86 -15.92 -2.74
C ALA A 161 0.56 -16.46 -3.00
N ASN A 162 1.34 -15.76 -3.83
CA ASN A 162 2.74 -16.12 -4.10
C ASN A 162 3.61 -16.07 -2.84
N GLN A 163 3.36 -15.13 -1.94
CA GLN A 163 4.11 -15.02 -0.68
C GLN A 163 3.82 -16.23 0.24
N VAL A 164 2.56 -16.62 0.36
CA VAL A 164 2.16 -17.80 1.14
C VAL A 164 2.76 -19.08 0.53
N GLN A 165 2.64 -19.25 -0.78
CA GLN A 165 3.19 -20.42 -1.47
C GLN A 165 4.72 -20.51 -1.31
N ARG A 166 5.43 -19.39 -1.39
CA ARG A 166 6.88 -19.34 -1.21
C ARG A 166 7.30 -19.76 0.21
N ARG A 167 6.52 -19.38 1.23
CA ARG A 167 6.77 -19.83 2.61
C ARG A 167 6.65 -21.34 2.72
N ASN A 168 5.58 -21.89 2.17
CA ASN A 168 5.34 -23.34 2.20
C ASN A 168 6.45 -24.09 1.46
N SER A 169 6.87 -23.63 0.28
CA SER A 169 7.95 -24.28 -0.48
C SER A 169 9.32 -24.21 0.22
N ILE A 170 9.62 -23.14 0.96
CA ILE A 170 10.84 -23.07 1.76
C ILE A 170 10.79 -24.09 2.92
N PHE A 171 9.64 -24.20 3.60
CA PHE A 171 9.46 -25.15 4.68
C PHE A 171 9.56 -26.60 4.17
N GLU A 172 8.84 -26.93 3.09
CA GLU A 172 8.89 -28.24 2.46
C GLU A 172 10.31 -28.62 2.02
N ALA A 173 11.05 -27.70 1.41
CA ALA A 173 12.43 -27.93 0.99
C ALA A 173 13.36 -28.24 2.16
N GLU A 174 13.19 -27.59 3.30
CA GLU A 174 13.99 -27.85 4.51
C GLU A 174 13.63 -29.19 5.14
N VAL A 175 12.34 -29.54 5.18
CA VAL A 175 11.86 -30.85 5.66
C VAL A 175 12.41 -31.97 4.77
N VAL A 176 12.31 -31.83 3.44
CA VAL A 176 12.87 -32.83 2.50
C VAL A 176 14.38 -32.96 2.65
N HIS A 177 15.09 -31.87 2.87
CA HIS A 177 16.53 -31.91 3.11
C HIS A 177 16.88 -32.63 4.41
N ALA A 178 16.13 -32.37 5.48
CA ALA A 178 16.35 -33.03 6.77
C ALA A 178 16.01 -34.52 6.77
N LEU A 179 15.11 -34.95 5.87
CA LEU A 179 14.74 -36.37 5.70
C LEU A 179 15.63 -37.11 4.70
N ALA A 180 16.59 -36.45 4.04
CA ALA A 180 17.36 -37.04 2.95
C ALA A 180 18.28 -38.18 3.38
N ASP A 181 18.73 -38.21 4.63
CA ASP A 181 19.55 -39.26 5.24
C ASP A 181 18.75 -40.25 6.09
N GLY A 182 17.41 -40.02 6.23
CA GLY A 182 16.49 -40.89 6.96
C GLY A 182 16.46 -40.71 8.47
N GLU A 183 17.25 -39.79 9.02
CA GLU A 183 17.27 -39.46 10.45
C GLU A 183 17.26 -37.93 10.64
N ILE A 184 16.30 -37.39 11.36
CA ILE A 184 16.27 -35.96 11.68
C ILE A 184 17.22 -35.70 12.86
N SER A 185 18.32 -35.01 12.62
CA SER A 185 19.24 -34.59 13.67
C SER A 185 18.61 -33.52 14.60
N GLY A 186 19.14 -33.37 15.83
CA GLY A 186 18.64 -32.37 16.77
C GLY A 186 18.73 -30.92 16.24
N GLU A 187 19.76 -30.60 15.45
CA GLU A 187 19.92 -29.27 14.80
C GLU A 187 18.88 -29.03 13.71
N GLU A 188 18.57 -30.06 12.93
CA GLU A 188 17.55 -29.99 11.86
C GLU A 188 16.14 -29.85 12.44
N ALA A 189 15.81 -30.59 13.51
CA ALA A 189 14.55 -30.46 14.23
C ALA A 189 14.37 -29.05 14.80
N GLU A 190 15.42 -28.47 15.40
CA GLU A 190 15.37 -27.09 15.93
C GLU A 190 15.17 -26.06 14.80
N LYS A 191 15.80 -26.26 13.65
CA LYS A 191 15.69 -25.40 12.49
C LYS A 191 14.30 -25.44 11.85
N ILE A 192 13.72 -26.64 11.70
CA ILE A 192 12.35 -26.85 11.20
C ILE A 192 11.34 -26.18 12.16
N GLU A 193 11.48 -26.38 13.47
CA GLU A 193 10.60 -25.76 14.45
C GLU A 193 10.75 -24.23 14.50
N ALA A 194 11.95 -23.70 14.30
CA ALA A 194 12.18 -22.27 14.18
C ALA A 194 11.52 -21.67 12.94
N LEU A 195 11.55 -22.39 11.80
CA LEU A 195 10.85 -21.99 10.58
C LEU A 195 9.34 -22.06 10.75
N ARG A 196 8.82 -23.13 11.38
CA ARG A 196 7.40 -23.29 11.70
C ARG A 196 6.86 -22.10 12.49
N LYS A 197 7.55 -21.75 13.58
CA LYS A 197 7.20 -20.60 14.44
C LYS A 197 7.33 -19.26 13.70
N ARG A 198 8.38 -19.13 12.88
CA ARG A 198 8.63 -17.90 12.14
C ARG A 198 7.55 -17.62 11.09
N TYR A 199 7.03 -18.66 10.47
CA TYR A 199 6.04 -18.58 9.40
C TYR A 199 4.60 -18.83 9.87
N ASP A 200 4.40 -19.12 11.16
CA ASP A 200 3.09 -19.39 11.76
C ASP A 200 2.32 -20.51 11.01
N LEU A 201 3.06 -21.60 10.69
CA LEU A 201 2.50 -22.75 9.98
C LEU A 201 1.76 -23.67 10.96
N SER A 202 0.54 -24.07 10.60
CA SER A 202 -0.27 -25.00 11.40
C SER A 202 0.31 -26.42 11.41
N ASP A 203 -0.02 -27.19 12.45
CA ASP A 203 0.43 -28.58 12.62
C ASP A 203 -0.02 -29.52 11.49
N GLU A 204 -1.12 -29.18 10.78
CA GLU A 204 -1.65 -29.93 9.63
C GLU A 204 -0.69 -29.99 8.43
N HIS A 205 0.30 -29.13 8.34
CA HIS A 205 1.30 -29.13 7.24
C HIS A 205 2.56 -29.92 7.60
N ALA A 206 2.63 -30.48 8.83
CA ALA A 206 3.79 -31.22 9.34
C ALA A 206 3.55 -32.74 9.41
N GLU A 207 2.34 -33.23 9.11
CA GLU A 207 1.99 -34.63 8.95
C GLU A 207 2.08 -35.07 7.46
#